data_c69cdc87c173568039e40a60bd383119
#
_entry.id   c69cdc87c173568039e40a60bd383119
#
_cell.length_a   1.000
_cell.length_b   1.000
_cell.length_c   1.000
_cell.angle_alpha   90.00
_cell.angle_beta   90.00
_cell.angle_gamma   90.00
#
_symmetry.space_group_name_H-M   'P 1'
#
loop_
_entity.id
_entity.type
_entity.pdbx_description
1 polymer ?
#
loop_
_entity_poly.entity_id
_entity_poly.type
_entity_poly.pdbx_seq_one_letter_code
_entity_poly.pdbx_strand_id
1 'polypeptide(L)'
;FTPFQVTMTMMRLTLTEEKTNFLPAIRTYMTIEHIAIIGAGQMGNGIAQVSSCAGYKVTMIDIKQDFLEKGMQTIKKSLKKLVSKEKMTAEEADLALSRISISTDNSSAAQADLVVEAIPEVLSYKTALFEQLDSFCKPGTILATNTSSISIDSIANATQRPDRVIGMHFMNPVPIMRLVEIINGSNTSDEVNAAVVNAAEKMGKTALSCNDS
;
A
#
# COMPACT_ATOMS: atom_id res chain seq x y z
N PHE A 1 -51.38 50.94 51.50
CA PHE A 1 -50.57 49.75 51.07
C PHE A 1 -50.52 49.73 49.58
N THR A 2 -49.42 50.23 49.03
CA THR A 2 -49.10 50.22 47.60
C THR A 2 -48.21 49.05 47.27
N PRO A 3 -48.52 48.27 46.22
CA PRO A 3 -47.59 47.25 45.79
C PRO A 3 -46.54 47.78 44.76
N PHE A 4 -45.31 47.41 44.98
CA PHE A 4 -44.16 47.69 44.14
C PHE A 4 -44.30 46.97 42.79
N GLN A 5 -44.23 47.71 41.67
CA GLN A 5 -44.07 47.14 40.36
C GLN A 5 -42.55 46.95 40.10
N VAL A 6 -42.16 45.69 39.91
CA VAL A 6 -40.80 45.35 39.43
C VAL A 6 -40.84 45.25 37.91
N THR A 7 -40.21 46.22 37.26
CA THR A 7 -40.03 46.22 35.80
C THR A 7 -38.92 45.28 35.43
N MET A 8 -39.26 44.16 34.79
CA MET A 8 -38.30 43.17 34.28
C MET A 8 -37.90 43.57 32.87
N THR A 9 -36.67 44.12 32.73
CA THR A 9 -36.06 44.44 31.43
C THR A 9 -35.57 43.15 30.81
N MET A 10 -36.27 42.66 29.76
CA MET A 10 -35.79 41.58 28.92
C MET A 10 -34.62 42.02 28.06
N MET A 11 -33.45 41.58 28.44
CA MET A 11 -32.25 41.69 27.60
C MET A 11 -32.32 40.57 26.53
N ARG A 12 -32.66 40.94 25.28
CA ARG A 12 -32.55 40.07 24.12
C ARG A 12 -31.10 39.81 23.84
N LEU A 13 -30.59 38.63 24.20
CA LEU A 13 -29.35 38.09 23.64
C LEU A 13 -29.67 37.61 22.21
N THR A 14 -29.15 38.33 21.23
CA THR A 14 -29.06 37.85 19.85
C THR A 14 -27.88 36.89 19.79
N LEU A 15 -28.16 35.59 19.83
CA LEU A 15 -27.19 34.55 19.46
C LEU A 15 -27.02 34.59 17.92
N THR A 16 -25.96 35.19 17.45
CA THR A 16 -25.50 34.99 16.08
C THR A 16 -24.89 33.58 16.00
N GLU A 17 -25.66 32.63 15.43
CA GLU A 17 -25.15 31.33 15.02
C GLU A 17 -24.17 31.53 13.87
N GLU A 18 -22.88 31.68 14.16
CA GLU A 18 -21.83 31.39 13.19
C GLU A 18 -21.82 29.87 12.95
N LYS A 19 -22.57 29.44 11.95
CA LYS A 19 -22.39 28.10 11.35
C LYS A 19 -21.03 28.09 10.69
N THR A 20 -19.99 27.75 11.44
CA THR A 20 -18.75 27.28 10.86
C THR A 20 -19.05 26.00 10.11
N ASN A 21 -19.24 26.10 8.80
CA ASN A 21 -19.26 24.97 7.89
C ASN A 21 -17.88 24.29 7.95
N PHE A 22 -17.72 23.36 8.90
CA PHE A 22 -16.65 22.37 8.85
C PHE A 22 -17.00 21.41 7.71
N LEU A 23 -16.71 21.81 6.48
CA LEU A 23 -16.55 20.83 5.41
C LEU A 23 -15.32 20.00 5.80
N PRO A 24 -15.46 18.69 6.02
CA PRO A 24 -14.28 17.86 6.21
C PRO A 24 -13.41 18.06 4.95
N ALA A 25 -12.18 18.48 5.14
CA ALA A 25 -11.22 18.55 4.05
C ALA A 25 -11.25 17.20 3.34
N ILE A 26 -11.65 17.18 2.07
CA ILE A 26 -11.60 15.97 1.25
C ILE A 26 -10.10 15.65 1.20
N ARG A 27 -9.65 14.71 2.05
CA ARG A 27 -8.31 14.16 1.95
C ARG A 27 -8.27 13.46 0.59
N THR A 28 -7.67 14.11 -0.38
CA THR A 28 -7.36 13.50 -1.67
C THR A 28 -6.26 12.47 -1.39
N TYR A 29 -6.66 11.24 -1.08
CA TYR A 29 -5.70 10.14 -0.93
C TYR A 29 -5.02 9.90 -2.27
N MET A 30 -3.71 9.63 -2.24
CA MET A 30 -3.00 9.18 -3.43
C MET A 30 -3.68 7.90 -3.94
N THR A 31 -4.13 7.94 -5.20
CA THR A 31 -4.80 6.78 -5.81
C THR A 31 -3.76 5.81 -6.32
N ILE A 32 -3.78 4.59 -5.79
CA ILE A 32 -2.96 3.48 -6.29
C ILE A 32 -3.84 2.63 -7.19
N GLU A 33 -3.45 2.47 -8.44
CA GLU A 33 -4.12 1.63 -9.44
C GLU A 33 -3.18 0.54 -9.99
N HIS A 34 -1.89 0.86 -10.10
CA HIS A 34 -0.87 -0.03 -10.62
C HIS A 34 0.21 -0.31 -9.57
N ILE A 35 0.40 -1.59 -9.24
CA ILE A 35 1.41 -2.07 -8.30
C ILE A 35 2.45 -2.89 -9.06
N ALA A 36 3.73 -2.54 -8.94
CA ALA A 36 4.84 -3.36 -9.40
C ALA A 36 5.40 -4.16 -8.20
N ILE A 37 5.68 -5.44 -8.42
CA ILE A 37 6.26 -6.33 -7.40
C ILE A 37 7.62 -6.78 -7.90
N ILE A 38 8.68 -6.44 -7.18
CA ILE A 38 10.05 -6.85 -7.52
C ILE A 38 10.43 -8.08 -6.71
N GLY A 39 10.63 -9.21 -7.40
CA GLY A 39 10.82 -10.54 -6.83
C GLY A 39 9.58 -11.40 -7.02
N ALA A 40 9.72 -12.54 -7.73
CA ALA A 40 8.64 -13.50 -7.98
C ALA A 40 8.70 -14.73 -7.03
N GLY A 41 9.52 -14.65 -5.98
CA GLY A 41 9.67 -15.66 -4.94
C GLY A 41 8.39 -15.85 -4.12
N GLN A 42 8.49 -16.58 -3.00
CA GLN A 42 7.36 -16.94 -2.15
C GLN A 42 6.55 -15.72 -1.69
N MET A 43 7.22 -14.63 -1.26
CA MET A 43 6.53 -13.42 -0.83
C MET A 43 5.95 -12.66 -2.02
N GLY A 44 6.76 -12.39 -3.05
CA GLY A 44 6.33 -11.57 -4.19
C GLY A 44 5.17 -12.16 -4.96
N ASN A 45 5.14 -13.48 -5.26
CA ASN A 45 3.98 -14.07 -5.91
C ASN A 45 2.71 -14.00 -5.04
N GLY A 46 2.86 -14.14 -3.72
CA GLY A 46 1.75 -13.99 -2.79
C GLY A 46 1.21 -12.56 -2.75
N ILE A 47 2.10 -11.55 -2.75
CA ILE A 47 1.74 -10.13 -2.80
C ILE A 47 1.05 -9.81 -4.14
N ALA A 48 1.61 -10.31 -5.27
CA ALA A 48 1.00 -10.15 -6.59
C ALA A 48 -0.42 -10.76 -6.64
N GLN A 49 -0.63 -11.93 -6.05
CA GLN A 49 -1.94 -12.56 -5.97
C GLN A 49 -2.94 -11.70 -5.22
N VAL A 50 -2.63 -11.25 -3.99
CA VAL A 50 -3.61 -10.49 -3.20
C VAL A 50 -3.88 -9.11 -3.80
N SER A 51 -2.88 -8.48 -4.41
CA SER A 51 -3.03 -7.22 -5.14
C SER A 51 -3.97 -7.36 -6.35
N SER A 52 -3.77 -8.39 -7.18
CA SER A 52 -4.62 -8.63 -8.35
C SER A 52 -6.05 -9.02 -7.98
N CYS A 53 -6.24 -9.81 -6.92
CA CYS A 53 -7.56 -10.11 -6.38
C CYS A 53 -8.29 -8.86 -5.86
N ALA A 54 -7.55 -7.88 -5.32
CA ALA A 54 -8.08 -6.59 -4.88
C ALA A 54 -8.42 -5.62 -6.02
N GLY A 55 -8.14 -6.02 -7.28
CA GLY A 55 -8.48 -5.23 -8.47
C GLY A 55 -7.36 -4.34 -8.99
N TYR A 56 -6.17 -4.40 -8.43
CA TYR A 56 -5.02 -3.64 -8.93
C TYR A 56 -4.48 -4.25 -10.23
N LYS A 57 -4.01 -3.39 -11.15
CA LYS A 57 -3.08 -3.79 -12.19
C LYS A 57 -1.76 -4.17 -11.52
N VAL A 58 -1.18 -5.30 -11.90
CA VAL A 58 0.06 -5.82 -11.29
C VAL A 58 1.10 -6.09 -12.36
N THR A 59 2.33 -5.63 -12.13
CA THR A 59 3.50 -6.06 -12.90
C THR A 59 4.44 -6.80 -11.96
N MET A 60 4.56 -8.12 -12.10
CA MET A 60 5.49 -8.93 -11.33
C MET A 60 6.83 -9.02 -12.09
N ILE A 61 7.91 -8.63 -11.44
CA ILE A 61 9.23 -8.46 -12.03
C ILE A 61 10.24 -9.34 -11.30
N ASP A 62 11.08 -10.03 -12.03
CA ASP A 62 12.20 -10.81 -11.47
C ASP A 62 13.33 -10.91 -12.50
N ILE A 63 14.56 -11.12 -12.04
CA ILE A 63 15.76 -11.21 -12.90
C ILE A 63 15.76 -12.41 -13.86
N LYS A 64 14.94 -13.43 -13.61
CA LYS A 64 14.86 -14.65 -14.41
C LYS A 64 13.43 -15.01 -14.78
N GLN A 65 13.24 -15.30 -16.06
CA GLN A 65 11.96 -15.76 -16.60
C GLN A 65 11.40 -16.99 -15.85
N ASP A 66 12.27 -17.95 -15.53
CA ASP A 66 11.86 -19.16 -14.79
C ASP A 66 11.24 -18.87 -13.41
N PHE A 67 11.71 -17.81 -12.72
CA PHE A 67 11.14 -17.41 -11.43
C PHE A 67 9.75 -16.81 -11.62
N LEU A 68 9.56 -16.01 -12.65
CA LEU A 68 8.26 -15.44 -13.02
C LEU A 68 7.24 -16.53 -13.37
N GLU A 69 7.63 -17.50 -14.19
CA GLU A 69 6.76 -18.61 -14.57
C GLU A 69 6.37 -19.49 -13.36
N LYS A 70 7.33 -19.80 -12.48
CA LYS A 70 7.05 -20.51 -11.22
C LYS A 70 6.13 -19.71 -10.30
N GLY A 71 6.36 -18.40 -10.20
CA GLY A 71 5.48 -17.49 -9.45
C GLY A 71 4.05 -17.52 -9.99
N MET A 72 3.88 -17.36 -11.30
CA MET A 72 2.56 -17.45 -11.96
C MET A 72 1.88 -18.82 -11.79
N GLN A 73 2.64 -19.93 -11.87
CA GLN A 73 2.10 -21.26 -11.61
C GLN A 73 1.61 -21.40 -10.17
N THR A 74 2.35 -20.83 -9.21
CA THR A 74 1.97 -20.82 -7.79
C THR A 74 0.68 -20.05 -7.58
N ILE A 75 0.54 -18.85 -8.17
CA ILE A 75 -0.67 -18.04 -8.14
C ILE A 75 -1.86 -18.80 -8.74
N LYS A 76 -1.71 -19.37 -9.96
CA LYS A 76 -2.75 -20.16 -10.63
C LYS A 76 -3.23 -21.32 -9.77
N LYS A 77 -2.29 -22.08 -9.17
CA LYS A 77 -2.60 -23.19 -8.26
C LYS A 77 -3.35 -22.73 -7.01
N SER A 78 -2.93 -21.60 -6.44
CA SER A 78 -3.56 -21.02 -5.26
C SER A 78 -5.00 -20.58 -5.55
N LEU A 79 -5.24 -19.85 -6.65
CA LEU A 79 -6.56 -19.40 -7.06
C LEU A 79 -7.49 -20.58 -7.38
N LYS A 80 -7.00 -21.59 -8.12
CA LYS A 80 -7.76 -22.83 -8.37
C LYS A 80 -8.20 -23.51 -7.07
N LYS A 81 -7.35 -23.50 -6.03
CA LYS A 81 -7.71 -24.04 -4.71
C LYS A 81 -8.78 -23.19 -4.00
N LEU A 82 -8.79 -21.87 -4.20
CA LEU A 82 -9.85 -21.01 -3.66
C LEU A 82 -11.19 -21.29 -4.35
N VAL A 83 -11.19 -21.44 -5.66
CA VAL A 83 -12.38 -21.82 -6.44
C VAL A 83 -12.91 -23.18 -6.00
N SER A 84 -12.06 -24.22 -5.87
CA SER A 84 -12.49 -25.56 -5.42
C SER A 84 -13.02 -25.61 -3.99
N LYS A 85 -12.76 -24.56 -3.20
CA LYS A 85 -13.29 -24.38 -1.83
C LYS A 85 -14.45 -23.39 -1.75
N GLU A 86 -15.00 -22.99 -2.90
CA GLU A 86 -16.11 -22.02 -3.00
C GLU A 86 -15.84 -20.67 -2.30
N LYS A 87 -14.55 -20.30 -2.21
CA LYS A 87 -14.12 -18.99 -1.64
C LYS A 87 -13.96 -17.90 -2.69
N MET A 88 -14.08 -18.26 -3.95
CA MET A 88 -13.92 -17.40 -5.12
C MET A 88 -14.61 -18.09 -6.30
N THR A 89 -15.20 -17.33 -7.22
CA THR A 89 -15.71 -17.89 -8.48
C THR A 89 -14.57 -18.10 -9.48
N ALA A 90 -14.83 -18.90 -10.53
CA ALA A 90 -13.86 -19.09 -11.60
C ALA A 90 -13.60 -17.76 -12.36
N GLU A 91 -14.65 -16.98 -12.59
CA GLU A 91 -14.60 -15.69 -13.26
C GLU A 91 -13.74 -14.67 -12.47
N GLU A 92 -13.87 -14.64 -11.14
CA GLU A 92 -13.04 -13.80 -10.27
C GLU A 92 -11.56 -14.22 -10.33
N ALA A 93 -11.29 -15.54 -10.36
CA ALA A 93 -9.92 -16.04 -10.48
C ALA A 93 -9.28 -15.68 -11.82
N ASP A 94 -10.03 -15.84 -12.93
CA ASP A 94 -9.56 -15.48 -14.27
C ASP A 94 -9.34 -13.97 -14.41
N LEU A 95 -10.23 -13.17 -13.83
CA LEU A 95 -10.08 -11.71 -13.80
C LEU A 95 -8.87 -11.28 -12.97
N ALA A 96 -8.58 -11.94 -11.83
CA ALA A 96 -7.38 -11.67 -11.06
C ALA A 96 -6.10 -12.01 -11.85
N LEU A 97 -6.08 -13.16 -12.54
CA LEU A 97 -4.95 -13.55 -13.39
C LEU A 97 -4.73 -12.59 -14.56
N SER A 98 -5.79 -12.09 -15.17
CA SER A 98 -5.70 -11.17 -16.31
C SER A 98 -5.08 -9.82 -15.95
N ARG A 99 -5.09 -9.44 -14.66
CA ARG A 99 -4.47 -8.20 -14.16
C ARG A 99 -2.96 -8.31 -13.95
N ILE A 100 -2.38 -9.51 -14.01
CA ILE A 100 -0.95 -9.74 -13.76
C ILE A 100 -0.20 -9.83 -15.08
N SER A 101 0.74 -8.91 -15.29
CA SER A 101 1.79 -9.00 -16.30
C SER A 101 3.13 -9.39 -15.64
N ILE A 102 4.05 -9.96 -16.42
CA ILE A 102 5.38 -10.35 -15.96
C ILE A 102 6.45 -9.69 -16.80
N SER A 103 7.60 -9.37 -16.22
CA SER A 103 8.74 -8.78 -16.93
C SER A 103 10.05 -9.16 -16.26
N THR A 104 11.12 -9.29 -17.05
CA THR A 104 12.49 -9.42 -16.53
C THR A 104 13.24 -8.07 -16.47
N ASP A 105 12.59 -6.97 -16.81
CA ASP A 105 13.14 -5.63 -16.81
C ASP A 105 12.53 -4.78 -15.71
N ASN A 106 13.36 -4.27 -14.78
CA ASN A 106 12.94 -3.40 -13.70
C ASN A 106 12.28 -2.10 -14.19
N SER A 107 12.64 -1.62 -15.39
CA SER A 107 12.02 -0.41 -15.97
C SER A 107 10.52 -0.56 -16.22
N SER A 108 9.99 -1.78 -16.24
CA SER A 108 8.55 -2.06 -16.28
C SER A 108 7.77 -1.53 -15.06
N ALA A 109 8.48 -1.17 -13.97
CA ALA A 109 7.91 -0.50 -12.81
C ALA A 109 7.76 1.02 -12.99
N ALA A 110 8.30 1.64 -14.05
CA ALA A 110 8.38 3.09 -14.22
C ALA A 110 7.04 3.82 -14.06
N GLN A 111 5.94 3.20 -14.48
CA GLN A 111 4.58 3.76 -14.42
C GLN A 111 3.75 3.27 -13.22
N ALA A 112 4.34 2.50 -12.30
CA ALA A 112 3.65 2.03 -11.10
C ALA A 112 3.38 3.19 -10.13
N ASP A 113 2.26 3.10 -9.41
CA ASP A 113 1.93 4.02 -8.32
C ASP A 113 2.59 3.57 -7.01
N LEU A 114 2.71 2.25 -6.85
CA LEU A 114 3.37 1.60 -5.73
C LEU A 114 4.29 0.50 -6.26
N VAL A 115 5.53 0.49 -5.82
CA VAL A 115 6.46 -0.63 -6.00
C VAL A 115 6.62 -1.34 -4.66
N VAL A 116 6.46 -2.67 -4.63
CA VAL A 116 6.72 -3.48 -3.45
C VAL A 116 7.91 -4.41 -3.74
N GLU A 117 9.00 -4.19 -3.05
CA GLU A 117 10.21 -5.00 -3.17
C GLU A 117 10.13 -6.22 -2.25
N ALA A 118 10.38 -7.41 -2.80
CA ALA A 118 10.40 -8.70 -2.12
C ALA A 118 11.59 -9.58 -2.58
N ILE A 119 12.78 -8.95 -2.77
CA ILE A 119 14.04 -9.62 -3.11
C ILE A 119 14.74 -10.15 -1.83
N PRO A 120 15.84 -10.93 -1.93
CA PRO A 120 16.56 -11.43 -0.76
C PRO A 120 16.96 -10.36 0.24
N GLU A 121 16.95 -10.73 1.53
CA GLU A 121 17.16 -9.86 2.69
C GLU A 121 18.65 -9.47 2.84
N VAL A 122 19.15 -8.69 1.88
CA VAL A 122 20.53 -8.18 1.82
C VAL A 122 20.47 -6.68 1.56
N LEU A 123 20.95 -5.87 2.51
CA LEU A 123 20.87 -4.40 2.44
C LEU A 123 21.44 -3.85 1.13
N SER A 124 22.64 -4.31 0.71
CA SER A 124 23.27 -3.81 -0.53
C SER A 124 22.47 -4.10 -1.80
N TYR A 125 21.70 -5.19 -1.83
CA TYR A 125 20.82 -5.49 -2.96
C TYR A 125 19.60 -4.56 -2.97
N LYS A 126 19.03 -4.31 -1.79
CA LYS A 126 17.87 -3.44 -1.66
C LYS A 126 18.22 -1.99 -1.97
N THR A 127 19.32 -1.48 -1.40
CA THR A 127 19.76 -0.08 -1.67
C THR A 127 20.07 0.14 -3.14
N ALA A 128 20.80 -0.78 -3.81
CA ALA A 128 21.07 -0.69 -5.23
C ALA A 128 19.79 -0.73 -6.09
N LEU A 129 18.82 -1.56 -5.70
CA LEU A 129 17.51 -1.60 -6.37
C LEU A 129 16.73 -0.30 -6.16
N PHE A 130 16.68 0.23 -4.94
CA PHE A 130 15.95 1.46 -4.65
C PHE A 130 16.54 2.69 -5.34
N GLU A 131 17.88 2.79 -5.42
CA GLU A 131 18.57 3.80 -6.22
C GLU A 131 18.19 3.68 -7.71
N GLN A 132 18.15 2.47 -8.24
CA GLN A 132 17.72 2.20 -9.61
C GLN A 132 16.25 2.59 -9.84
N LEU A 133 15.32 2.17 -8.95
CA LEU A 133 13.91 2.52 -9.03
C LEU A 133 13.69 4.03 -8.96
N ASP A 134 14.44 4.71 -8.09
CA ASP A 134 14.38 6.16 -7.94
C ASP A 134 14.73 6.89 -9.25
N SER A 135 15.64 6.34 -10.03
CA SER A 135 16.12 6.97 -11.28
C SER A 135 15.09 6.96 -12.40
N PHE A 136 14.15 6.00 -12.46
CA PHE A 136 13.22 5.87 -13.59
C PHE A 136 11.74 5.85 -13.21
N CYS A 137 11.36 5.58 -11.96
CA CYS A 137 9.96 5.67 -11.53
C CYS A 137 9.48 7.10 -11.54
N LYS A 138 8.20 7.31 -11.89
CA LYS A 138 7.59 8.64 -11.85
C LYS A 138 7.69 9.26 -10.45
N PRO A 139 7.74 10.60 -10.32
CA PRO A 139 7.98 11.28 -9.04
C PRO A 139 6.98 10.91 -7.93
N GLY A 140 5.74 10.55 -8.30
CA GLY A 140 4.69 10.18 -7.35
C GLY A 140 4.74 8.74 -6.86
N THR A 141 5.61 7.88 -7.42
CA THR A 141 5.69 6.45 -7.05
C THR A 141 6.12 6.29 -5.60
N ILE A 142 5.39 5.46 -4.85
CA ILE A 142 5.77 5.00 -3.52
C ILE A 142 6.67 3.77 -3.68
N LEU A 143 7.79 3.74 -2.96
CA LEU A 143 8.74 2.64 -2.94
C LEU A 143 8.62 1.91 -1.59
N ALA A 144 8.00 0.73 -1.60
CA ALA A 144 7.81 -0.09 -0.41
C ALA A 144 8.77 -1.28 -0.39
N THR A 145 9.25 -1.66 0.78
CA THR A 145 10.05 -2.87 0.99
C THR A 145 9.33 -3.87 1.88
N ASN A 146 9.41 -5.16 1.53
CA ASN A 146 8.88 -6.25 2.38
C ASN A 146 9.95 -6.80 3.33
N THR A 147 10.94 -5.99 3.71
CA THR A 147 11.95 -6.38 4.70
C THR A 147 11.31 -6.73 6.04
N SER A 148 11.93 -7.66 6.77
CA SER A 148 11.53 -8.04 8.12
C SER A 148 12.45 -7.44 9.21
N SER A 149 13.62 -6.91 8.82
CA SER A 149 14.65 -6.53 9.81
C SER A 149 15.59 -5.41 9.37
N ILE A 150 15.59 -5.03 8.07
CA ILE A 150 16.45 -3.96 7.58
C ILE A 150 15.76 -2.62 7.82
N SER A 151 16.47 -1.66 8.42
CA SER A 151 15.97 -0.32 8.68
C SER A 151 15.46 0.34 7.38
N ILE A 152 14.26 0.90 7.45
CA ILE A 152 13.64 1.63 6.35
C ILE A 152 14.49 2.86 5.99
N ASP A 153 15.02 3.56 7.00
CA ASP A 153 15.89 4.72 6.77
C ASP A 153 17.16 4.35 6.01
N SER A 154 17.74 3.17 6.30
CA SER A 154 18.92 2.70 5.56
C SER A 154 18.64 2.48 4.07
N ILE A 155 17.43 2.07 3.71
CA ILE A 155 17.00 1.89 2.32
C ILE A 155 16.60 3.25 1.71
N ALA A 156 15.87 4.08 2.46
CA ALA A 156 15.40 5.39 2.02
C ALA A 156 16.55 6.34 1.66
N ASN A 157 17.66 6.27 2.41
CA ASN A 157 18.87 7.08 2.16
C ASN A 157 19.55 6.79 0.81
N ALA A 158 19.21 5.68 0.14
CA ALA A 158 19.67 5.40 -1.22
C ALA A 158 18.84 6.10 -2.31
N THR A 159 17.80 6.89 -1.94
CA THR A 159 16.88 7.55 -2.86
C THR A 159 16.88 9.07 -2.66
N GLN A 160 16.43 9.82 -3.67
CA GLN A 160 16.17 11.26 -3.57
C GLN A 160 14.73 11.58 -3.11
N ARG A 161 13.94 10.52 -2.75
CA ARG A 161 12.56 10.61 -2.27
C ARG A 161 12.34 9.84 -0.97
N PRO A 162 13.11 10.08 0.10
CA PRO A 162 13.00 9.34 1.36
C PRO A 162 11.61 9.46 2.00
N ASP A 163 10.87 10.53 1.71
CA ASP A 163 9.49 10.75 2.11
C ASP A 163 8.48 9.79 1.46
N ARG A 164 8.89 9.08 0.38
CA ARG A 164 8.09 8.11 -0.36
C ARG A 164 8.57 6.67 -0.18
N VAL A 165 9.49 6.44 0.74
CA VAL A 165 9.96 5.09 1.09
C VAL A 165 9.27 4.63 2.37
N ILE A 166 8.80 3.36 2.37
CA ILE A 166 8.03 2.78 3.47
C ILE A 166 8.24 1.27 3.55
N GLY A 167 8.12 0.69 4.74
CA GLY A 167 8.02 -0.75 4.93
C GLY A 167 6.59 -1.23 4.70
N MET A 168 6.44 -2.35 3.97
CA MET A 168 5.15 -3.05 3.79
C MET A 168 5.39 -4.54 3.99
N HIS A 169 5.51 -4.94 5.26
CA HIS A 169 5.92 -6.28 5.67
C HIS A 169 4.73 -7.22 5.74
N PHE A 170 4.59 -8.06 4.74
CA PHE A 170 3.56 -9.11 4.68
C PHE A 170 4.00 -10.35 5.44
N MET A 171 3.03 -11.02 6.09
CA MET A 171 3.27 -12.27 6.79
C MET A 171 3.08 -13.47 5.85
N ASN A 172 3.94 -14.48 6.01
CA ASN A 172 3.91 -15.72 5.21
C ASN A 172 2.94 -16.76 5.81
N PRO A 173 2.07 -17.40 5.02
CA PRO A 173 1.79 -17.22 3.59
C PRO A 173 0.88 -16.01 3.30
N VAL A 174 1.32 -15.15 2.38
CA VAL A 174 0.64 -13.87 2.08
C VAL A 174 -0.87 -14.01 1.79
N PRO A 175 -1.36 -14.98 1.00
CA PRO A 175 -2.79 -15.08 0.73
C PRO A 175 -3.64 -15.48 1.93
N ILE A 176 -3.02 -15.98 3.02
CA ILE A 176 -3.72 -16.52 4.20
C ILE A 176 -3.62 -15.54 5.37
N MET A 177 -2.43 -15.02 5.61
CA MET A 177 -2.14 -14.15 6.75
C MET A 177 -2.78 -12.77 6.53
N ARG A 178 -3.47 -12.28 7.55
CA ARG A 178 -4.17 -10.99 7.45
C ARG A 178 -3.30 -9.79 7.77
N LEU A 179 -2.34 -9.96 8.68
CA LEU A 179 -1.49 -8.86 9.15
C LEU A 179 -0.54 -8.39 8.04
N VAL A 180 -0.45 -7.07 7.90
CA VAL A 180 0.64 -6.37 7.20
C VAL A 180 1.11 -5.25 8.11
N GLU A 181 2.39 -5.23 8.43
CA GLU A 181 3.02 -4.14 9.16
C GLU A 181 3.43 -3.04 8.18
N ILE A 182 2.97 -1.82 8.45
CA ILE A 182 3.31 -0.63 7.67
C ILE A 182 4.31 0.17 8.50
N ILE A 183 5.58 0.15 8.08
CA ILE A 183 6.70 0.63 8.88
C ILE A 183 7.18 1.96 8.31
N ASN A 184 7.00 3.04 9.08
CA ASN A 184 7.43 4.37 8.68
C ASN A 184 8.92 4.56 9.01
N GLY A 185 9.72 4.95 8.02
CA GLY A 185 11.02 5.56 8.28
C GLY A 185 10.87 6.99 8.80
N SER A 186 11.96 7.57 9.26
CA SER A 186 11.98 8.92 9.85
C SER A 186 11.47 10.02 8.92
N ASN A 187 11.57 9.82 7.61
CA ASN A 187 11.14 10.78 6.59
C ASN A 187 9.84 10.38 5.90
N THR A 188 9.29 9.19 6.13
CA THR A 188 8.07 8.72 5.47
C THR A 188 6.91 9.69 5.74
N SER A 189 6.26 10.20 4.69
CA SER A 189 5.16 11.15 4.85
C SER A 189 3.86 10.46 5.30
N ASP A 190 3.02 11.20 6.04
CA ASP A 190 1.70 10.74 6.46
C ASP A 190 0.80 10.36 5.26
N GLU A 191 0.96 11.06 4.14
CA GLU A 191 0.22 10.79 2.90
C GLU A 191 0.60 9.41 2.34
N VAL A 192 1.89 9.08 2.32
CA VAL A 192 2.40 7.77 1.88
C VAL A 192 1.93 6.66 2.82
N ASN A 193 2.03 6.86 4.14
CA ASN A 193 1.49 5.91 5.11
C ASN A 193 0.00 5.64 4.87
N ALA A 194 -0.82 6.68 4.77
CA ALA A 194 -2.26 6.55 4.55
C ALA A 194 -2.59 5.84 3.23
N ALA A 195 -1.85 6.12 2.14
CA ALA A 195 -2.06 5.47 0.85
C ALA A 195 -1.74 3.97 0.91
N VAL A 196 -0.64 3.58 1.59
CA VAL A 196 -0.22 2.18 1.72
C VAL A 196 -1.13 1.40 2.67
N VAL A 197 -1.60 2.02 3.76
CA VAL A 197 -2.63 1.44 4.65
C VAL A 197 -3.90 1.14 3.85
N ASN A 198 -4.42 2.11 3.09
CA ASN A 198 -5.60 1.91 2.24
C ASN A 198 -5.39 0.78 1.21
N ALA A 199 -4.19 0.71 0.61
CA ALA A 199 -3.88 -0.36 -0.34
C ALA A 199 -3.90 -1.74 0.34
N ALA A 200 -3.30 -1.88 1.53
CA ALA A 200 -3.30 -3.11 2.30
C ALA A 200 -4.73 -3.52 2.71
N GLU A 201 -5.54 -2.58 3.20
CA GLU A 201 -6.94 -2.84 3.58
C GLU A 201 -7.79 -3.28 2.38
N LYS A 202 -7.61 -2.65 1.22
CA LYS A 202 -8.26 -3.07 -0.04
C LYS A 202 -7.85 -4.48 -0.48
N MET A 203 -6.62 -4.92 -0.14
CA MET A 203 -6.17 -6.31 -0.33
C MET A 203 -6.78 -7.28 0.70
N GLY A 204 -7.69 -6.84 1.57
CA GLY A 204 -8.30 -7.63 2.64
C GLY A 204 -7.36 -7.89 3.81
N LYS A 205 -6.34 -7.05 3.98
CA LYS A 205 -5.39 -7.13 5.09
C LYS A 205 -5.80 -6.25 6.25
N THR A 206 -5.25 -6.57 7.42
CA THR A 206 -5.27 -5.70 8.60
C THR A 206 -3.93 -4.99 8.65
N ALA A 207 -3.92 -3.71 8.35
CA ALA A 207 -2.72 -2.89 8.38
C ALA A 207 -2.43 -2.42 9.81
N LEU A 208 -1.19 -2.58 10.26
CA LEU A 208 -0.69 -2.07 11.53
C LEU A 208 0.46 -1.10 11.25
N SER A 209 0.24 0.19 11.46
CA SER A 209 1.31 1.19 11.31
C SER A 209 2.19 1.23 12.55
N CYS A 210 3.50 1.25 12.34
CA CYS A 210 4.53 1.44 13.36
C CYS A 210 5.68 2.27 12.78
N ASN A 211 6.57 2.73 13.65
CA ASN A 211 7.80 3.41 13.24
C ASN A 211 8.95 2.41 13.16
N ASP A 212 9.92 2.71 12.29
CA ASP A 212 11.21 2.02 12.22
C ASP A 212 11.94 2.13 13.57
N SER A 213 12.68 1.10 13.96
CA SER A 213 13.31 0.99 15.30
C SER A 213 14.82 1.15 15.23
#